data_58d5d2c98ec4d2c3b202c80c7b94f0de
#
_entry.id   58d5d2c98ec4d2c3b202c80c7b94f0de
#
_cell.length_a   1.000
_cell.length_b   1.000
_cell.length_c   1.000
_cell.angle_alpha   90.00
_cell.angle_beta   90.00
_cell.angle_gamma   90.00
#
_symmetry.space_group_name_H-M   'P 1'
#
loop_
_entity.id
_entity.type
_entity.pdbx_description
1 polymer ?
#
loop_
_entity_poly.entity_id
_entity_poly.type
_entity_poly.pdbx_seq_one_letter_code
_entity_poly.pdbx_strand_id
1 'polypeptide(L)'
;DNKKRLTEWTEKEKKTGKETVHTYRYNAYGDVAVQDDTRFVYGDVSGQVTKETTKLTKNKDVVKNYTYDSNGNKSTFSVKAGEDTKLSLSYEYDGSSRLISVKDSEGNQAVSYAYDTEGSLSERQAANGLKTTYSYDYQNRLTSMTNETGKGVVSKYSSTYLKNGQKAEEVSTVMDKKGKSTKKTAAYTYDMLGRITRETKTGREDISYTYDANNNRKQMTIGNKTTAYQYNKNDELLRTDTLHTDTEKNDVVIYKNDKNGNQLATVNRSEIPAEAKDTSYIDVDVTLGDNQLNDNVVNHYNALNQLTETLTKNYKVSFTYDAEGLRTGKTVNGEKTIYVWDGDQVVMELSKGGAVQKRYIRGNDLVYADKGENTEKTYYVTDMHGNVVQLLDESGNVTKTYEYDSFGNEVKPEKKDENPYRYCGEYYDKETEEVYLRARYYEPSEGRFST
;
A
#
# COMPACT_ATOMS: atom_id res chain seq x y z
N ASP A 1 11.45 33.42 -6.24
CA ASP A 1 11.42 34.40 -7.31
C ASP A 1 10.87 35.75 -6.80
N ASN A 2 10.74 36.71 -7.67
CA ASN A 2 10.24 38.05 -7.31
C ASN A 2 8.81 38.07 -6.77
N LYS A 3 8.04 37.02 -6.98
CA LYS A 3 6.68 36.80 -6.43
C LYS A 3 6.68 36.01 -5.13
N LYS A 4 7.85 35.79 -4.52
CA LYS A 4 8.08 34.98 -3.29
C LYS A 4 7.66 33.51 -3.43
N ARG A 5 7.69 32.95 -4.64
CA ARG A 5 7.46 31.50 -4.88
C ARG A 5 8.79 30.76 -4.76
N LEU A 6 8.74 29.53 -4.27
CA LEU A 6 9.90 28.65 -4.13
C LEU A 6 10.42 28.28 -5.52
N THR A 7 11.68 28.59 -5.81
CA THR A 7 12.32 28.23 -7.09
C THR A 7 13.35 27.14 -6.96
N GLU A 8 13.88 26.97 -5.77
CA GLU A 8 14.90 25.96 -5.49
C GLU A 8 14.92 25.65 -4.00
N TRP A 9 15.13 24.41 -3.66
CA TRP A 9 15.55 24.00 -2.33
C TRP A 9 16.52 22.81 -2.43
N THR A 10 17.44 22.74 -1.48
CA THR A 10 18.50 21.73 -1.46
C THR A 10 18.35 20.86 -0.24
N GLU A 11 18.26 19.57 -0.46
CA GLU A 11 18.41 18.56 0.55
C GLU A 11 19.89 18.21 0.71
N LYS A 12 20.40 18.18 1.95
CA LYS A 12 21.77 17.77 2.23
C LYS A 12 21.79 16.63 3.24
N GLU A 13 22.25 15.49 2.81
CA GLU A 13 22.44 14.34 3.68
C GLU A 13 23.64 14.57 4.62
N LYS A 14 23.39 14.57 5.94
CA LYS A 14 24.43 14.92 6.94
C LYS A 14 25.63 13.97 6.96
N LYS A 15 25.43 12.68 6.69
CA LYS A 15 26.49 11.66 6.76
C LYS A 15 27.39 11.66 5.52
N THR A 16 26.82 11.72 4.36
CA THR A 16 27.55 11.62 3.08
C THR A 16 27.92 12.98 2.50
N GLY A 17 27.25 14.06 2.96
CA GLY A 17 27.35 15.39 2.37
C GLY A 17 26.69 15.47 1.00
N LYS A 18 26.00 14.43 0.55
CA LYS A 18 25.30 14.40 -0.74
C LYS A 18 24.19 15.44 -0.74
N GLU A 19 24.16 16.25 -1.78
CA GLU A 19 23.12 17.24 -1.99
C GLU A 19 22.20 16.80 -3.13
N THR A 20 20.89 16.95 -2.91
CA THR A 20 19.85 16.82 -3.93
C THR A 20 19.19 18.18 -4.06
N VAL A 21 19.18 18.74 -5.26
CA VAL A 21 18.60 20.05 -5.53
C VAL A 21 17.30 19.86 -6.26
N HIS A 22 16.22 20.43 -5.70
CA HIS A 22 14.91 20.46 -6.32
C HIS A 22 14.63 21.85 -6.88
N THR A 23 14.16 21.92 -8.13
CA THR A 23 13.97 23.18 -8.85
C THR A 23 12.53 23.32 -9.31
N TYR A 24 12.03 24.58 -9.27
CA TYR A 24 10.68 24.93 -9.71
C TYR A 24 10.73 26.11 -10.68
N ARG A 25 9.93 26.03 -11.73
CA ARG A 25 9.64 27.17 -12.60
C ARG A 25 8.12 27.29 -12.75
N TYR A 26 7.65 28.49 -12.87
CA TYR A 26 6.22 28.80 -12.92
C TYR A 26 5.84 29.41 -14.27
N ASN A 27 4.60 29.16 -14.69
CA ASN A 27 4.00 29.83 -15.83
C ASN A 27 3.59 31.27 -15.47
N ALA A 28 3.01 31.99 -16.43
CA ALA A 28 2.56 33.36 -16.23
C ALA A 28 1.41 33.48 -15.20
N TYR A 29 0.62 32.42 -15.06
CA TYR A 29 -0.52 32.34 -14.14
C TYR A 29 -0.11 32.00 -12.69
N GLY A 30 1.07 31.43 -12.52
CA GLY A 30 1.60 31.07 -11.21
C GLY A 30 1.62 29.57 -10.93
N ASP A 31 1.20 28.74 -11.88
CA ASP A 31 1.24 27.29 -11.75
C ASP A 31 2.66 26.76 -11.99
N VAL A 32 3.00 25.63 -11.40
CA VAL A 32 4.29 24.97 -11.59
C VAL A 32 4.41 24.44 -13.01
N ALA A 33 5.19 25.09 -13.85
CA ALA A 33 5.44 24.67 -15.24
C ALA A 33 6.56 23.63 -15.36
N VAL A 34 7.53 23.66 -14.44
CA VAL A 34 8.61 22.66 -14.36
C VAL A 34 8.92 22.41 -12.90
N GLN A 35 9.05 21.14 -12.57
CA GLN A 35 9.51 20.65 -11.27
C GLN A 35 10.54 19.55 -11.55
N ASP A 36 11.79 19.83 -11.19
CA ASP A 36 12.92 18.95 -11.50
C ASP A 36 12.96 18.57 -12.99
N ASP A 37 12.89 17.28 -13.29
CA ASP A 37 12.87 16.73 -14.66
C ASP A 37 11.45 16.63 -15.26
N THR A 38 10.43 17.10 -14.54
CA THR A 38 9.02 17.03 -14.97
C THR A 38 8.51 18.39 -15.45
N ARG A 39 7.84 18.40 -16.61
CA ARG A 39 7.20 19.58 -17.21
C ARG A 39 5.69 19.38 -17.22
N PHE A 40 4.96 20.44 -16.88
CA PHE A 40 3.50 20.47 -16.84
C PHE A 40 2.95 21.45 -17.89
N VAL A 41 1.85 21.05 -18.54
CA VAL A 41 1.05 21.91 -19.41
C VAL A 41 -0.37 21.92 -18.86
N TYR A 42 -0.94 23.10 -18.78
CA TYR A 42 -2.27 23.33 -18.24
C TYR A 42 -3.25 23.70 -19.37
N GLY A 43 -4.52 23.38 -19.20
CA GLY A 43 -5.57 23.81 -20.09
C GLY A 43 -5.88 25.29 -19.90
N ASP A 44 -6.01 26.02 -21.01
CA ASP A 44 -6.19 27.48 -21.00
C ASP A 44 -7.46 27.96 -20.25
N VAL A 45 -8.49 27.12 -20.22
CA VAL A 45 -9.79 27.45 -19.60
C VAL A 45 -9.93 26.85 -18.21
N SER A 46 -9.52 25.58 -18.04
CA SER A 46 -9.75 24.83 -16.78
C SER A 46 -8.67 25.06 -15.74
N GLY A 47 -7.47 25.46 -16.15
CA GLY A 47 -6.30 25.49 -15.27
C GLY A 47 -5.81 24.11 -14.80
N GLN A 48 -6.41 23.02 -15.31
CA GLN A 48 -6.03 21.64 -14.95
C GLN A 48 -4.85 21.18 -15.79
N VAL A 49 -4.03 20.28 -15.25
CA VAL A 49 -2.89 19.68 -15.96
C VAL A 49 -3.42 18.82 -17.11
N THR A 50 -3.07 19.18 -18.34
CA THR A 50 -3.44 18.42 -19.55
C THR A 50 -2.31 17.53 -20.04
N LYS A 51 -1.07 17.85 -19.68
CA LYS A 51 0.10 17.05 -20.03
C LYS A 51 1.18 17.17 -18.96
N GLU A 52 1.78 16.03 -18.66
CA GLU A 52 2.96 15.93 -17.82
C GLU A 52 4.04 15.15 -18.56
N THR A 53 5.26 15.66 -18.57
CA THR A 53 6.40 15.03 -19.26
C THR A 53 7.56 14.90 -18.27
N THR A 54 7.89 13.69 -17.90
CA THR A 54 9.02 13.37 -17.00
C THR A 54 10.12 12.69 -17.79
N LYS A 55 11.35 13.18 -17.63
CA LYS A 55 12.51 12.62 -18.29
C LYS A 55 12.89 11.27 -17.65
N LEU A 56 12.86 10.22 -18.44
CA LEU A 56 13.20 8.86 -17.98
C LEU A 56 14.67 8.54 -18.20
N THR A 57 15.18 8.84 -19.40
CA THR A 57 16.57 8.70 -19.79
C THR A 57 16.96 9.86 -20.72
N LYS A 58 18.25 9.93 -21.15
CA LYS A 58 18.70 10.98 -22.07
C LYS A 58 17.83 11.09 -23.34
N ASN A 59 17.30 9.97 -23.82
CA ASN A 59 16.57 9.89 -25.09
C ASN A 59 15.13 9.36 -24.95
N LYS A 60 14.57 9.28 -23.75
CA LYS A 60 13.25 8.73 -23.53
C LYS A 60 12.54 9.46 -22.40
N ASP A 61 11.32 9.89 -22.67
CA ASP A 61 10.43 10.53 -21.71
C ASP A 61 9.24 9.63 -21.38
N VAL A 62 8.67 9.81 -20.21
CA VAL A 62 7.33 9.36 -19.85
C VAL A 62 6.40 10.56 -20.00
N VAL A 63 5.37 10.40 -20.83
CA VAL A 63 4.39 11.46 -21.08
C VAL A 63 3.02 11.00 -20.65
N LYS A 64 2.43 11.71 -19.70
CA LYS A 64 1.02 11.55 -19.30
C LYS A 64 0.19 12.63 -19.97
N ASN A 65 -0.97 12.27 -20.54
CA ASN A 65 -1.92 13.21 -21.10
C ASN A 65 -3.28 13.01 -20.45
N TYR A 66 -3.96 14.11 -20.22
CA TYR A 66 -5.26 14.18 -19.57
C TYR A 66 -6.23 15.01 -20.41
N THR A 67 -7.47 14.59 -20.46
CA THR A 67 -8.59 15.45 -20.90
C THR A 67 -9.66 15.43 -19.83
N TYR A 68 -10.50 16.45 -19.85
CA TYR A 68 -11.55 16.63 -18.86
C TYR A 68 -12.88 16.92 -19.53
N ASP A 69 -13.98 16.53 -18.89
CA ASP A 69 -15.32 16.90 -19.32
C ASP A 69 -15.66 18.34 -18.86
N SER A 70 -16.86 18.81 -19.19
CA SER A 70 -17.34 20.15 -18.84
C SER A 70 -17.49 20.37 -17.31
N ASN A 71 -17.59 19.30 -16.53
CA ASN A 71 -17.69 19.34 -15.07
C ASN A 71 -16.31 19.27 -14.40
N GLY A 72 -15.23 19.15 -15.18
CA GLY A 72 -13.86 19.01 -14.70
C GLY A 72 -13.47 17.59 -14.30
N ASN A 73 -14.29 16.59 -14.59
CA ASN A 73 -13.93 15.19 -14.35
C ASN A 73 -12.96 14.71 -15.44
N LYS A 74 -11.98 13.88 -15.06
CA LYS A 74 -10.99 13.31 -15.99
C LYS A 74 -11.69 12.39 -17.02
N SER A 75 -11.77 12.79 -18.29
CA SER A 75 -12.43 12.03 -19.34
C SER A 75 -11.51 11.05 -20.06
N THR A 76 -10.23 11.39 -20.21
CA THR A 76 -9.20 10.44 -20.70
C THR A 76 -7.90 10.58 -19.94
N PHE A 77 -7.16 9.47 -19.91
CA PHE A 77 -5.81 9.40 -19.38
C PHE A 77 -4.96 8.49 -20.25
N SER A 78 -3.78 8.95 -20.64
CA SER A 78 -2.84 8.09 -21.35
C SER A 78 -1.40 8.27 -20.88
N VAL A 79 -0.62 7.20 -21.00
CA VAL A 79 0.80 7.17 -20.70
C VAL A 79 1.56 6.70 -21.93
N LYS A 80 2.56 7.49 -22.35
CA LYS A 80 3.58 7.10 -23.32
C LYS A 80 4.91 6.90 -22.62
N ALA A 81 5.68 5.90 -23.04
CA ALA A 81 7.06 5.71 -22.67
C ALA A 81 7.91 5.67 -23.94
N GLY A 82 8.61 6.78 -24.21
CA GLY A 82 9.12 7.09 -25.54
C GLY A 82 7.99 7.47 -26.49
N GLU A 83 8.00 6.94 -27.72
CA GLU A 83 6.98 7.30 -28.73
C GLU A 83 5.68 6.49 -28.60
N ASP A 84 5.74 5.29 -28.01
CA ASP A 84 4.61 4.38 -27.92
C ASP A 84 3.67 4.70 -26.77
N THR A 85 2.37 4.66 -27.03
CA THR A 85 1.34 4.66 -26.00
C THR A 85 1.35 3.29 -25.30
N LYS A 86 1.54 3.29 -23.99
CA LYS A 86 1.61 2.07 -23.17
C LYS A 86 0.33 1.85 -22.34
N LEU A 87 -0.43 2.91 -22.09
CA LEU A 87 -1.70 2.88 -21.39
C LEU A 87 -2.60 3.97 -21.97
N SER A 88 -3.86 3.65 -22.22
CA SER A 88 -4.89 4.65 -22.58
C SER A 88 -6.22 4.20 -21.99
N LEU A 89 -6.87 5.09 -21.26
CA LEU A 89 -8.14 4.86 -20.58
C LEU A 89 -9.09 6.02 -20.87
N SER A 90 -10.38 5.72 -20.94
CA SER A 90 -11.46 6.71 -20.95
C SER A 90 -12.42 6.46 -19.79
N TYR A 91 -12.98 7.54 -19.28
CA TYR A 91 -13.82 7.54 -18.08
C TYR A 91 -15.16 8.19 -18.40
N GLU A 92 -16.24 7.59 -17.93
CA GLU A 92 -17.59 8.11 -18.04
C GLU A 92 -18.17 8.33 -16.65
N TYR A 93 -18.94 9.43 -16.51
CA TYR A 93 -19.52 9.84 -15.24
C TYR A 93 -21.03 10.05 -15.39
N ASP A 94 -21.76 9.89 -14.30
CA ASP A 94 -23.17 10.27 -14.24
C ASP A 94 -23.34 11.77 -13.99
N GLY A 95 -24.60 12.22 -13.94
CA GLY A 95 -24.93 13.64 -13.72
C GLY A 95 -24.49 14.20 -12.36
N SER A 96 -24.08 13.35 -11.42
CA SER A 96 -23.54 13.71 -10.10
C SER A 96 -22.02 13.62 -10.05
N SER A 97 -21.34 13.49 -11.19
CA SER A 97 -19.89 13.32 -11.32
C SER A 97 -19.35 12.05 -10.65
N ARG A 98 -20.18 10.99 -10.51
CA ARG A 98 -19.74 9.69 -10.02
C ARG A 98 -19.27 8.84 -11.20
N LEU A 99 -18.12 8.17 -11.08
CA LEU A 99 -17.57 7.31 -12.12
C LEU A 99 -18.51 6.12 -12.38
N ILE A 100 -18.96 5.94 -13.63
CA ILE A 100 -19.82 4.83 -14.03
C ILE A 100 -19.13 3.81 -14.95
N SER A 101 -18.06 4.21 -15.66
CA SER A 101 -17.37 3.32 -16.59
C SER A 101 -15.92 3.73 -16.79
N VAL A 102 -15.03 2.74 -16.89
CA VAL A 102 -13.67 2.89 -17.40
C VAL A 102 -13.50 1.95 -18.59
N LYS A 103 -12.98 2.48 -19.71
CA LYS A 103 -12.72 1.73 -20.94
C LYS A 103 -11.26 1.80 -21.32
N ASP A 104 -10.78 0.74 -21.97
CA ASP A 104 -9.41 0.66 -22.51
C ASP A 104 -9.27 1.42 -23.85
N SER A 105 -8.09 1.34 -24.48
CA SER A 105 -7.77 1.98 -25.76
C SER A 105 -8.62 1.50 -26.94
N GLU A 106 -9.19 0.31 -26.87
CA GLU A 106 -10.05 -0.28 -27.88
C GLU A 106 -11.54 0.03 -27.66
N GLY A 107 -11.86 0.71 -26.54
CA GLY A 107 -13.22 1.01 -26.13
C GLY A 107 -13.90 -0.13 -25.36
N ASN A 108 -13.17 -1.21 -25.04
CA ASN A 108 -13.69 -2.30 -24.23
C ASN A 108 -13.83 -1.85 -22.77
N GLN A 109 -14.94 -2.20 -22.15
CA GLN A 109 -15.17 -1.86 -20.74
C GLN A 109 -14.25 -2.65 -19.83
N ALA A 110 -13.39 -1.94 -19.08
CA ALA A 110 -12.54 -2.53 -18.06
C ALA A 110 -13.34 -2.77 -16.77
N VAL A 111 -14.18 -1.80 -16.40
CA VAL A 111 -15.05 -1.86 -15.21
C VAL A 111 -16.22 -0.89 -15.38
N SER A 112 -17.38 -1.25 -14.80
CA SER A 112 -18.51 -0.34 -14.61
C SER A 112 -18.99 -0.33 -13.18
N TYR A 113 -19.71 0.74 -12.82
CA TYR A 113 -20.24 1.01 -11.50
C TYR A 113 -21.70 1.44 -11.56
N ALA A 114 -22.47 1.00 -10.57
CA ALA A 114 -23.83 1.49 -10.33
C ALA A 114 -23.96 1.95 -8.88
N TYR A 115 -24.83 2.92 -8.65
CA TYR A 115 -25.07 3.53 -7.37
C TYR A 115 -26.54 3.40 -6.99
N ASP A 116 -26.82 3.31 -5.70
CA ASP A 116 -28.19 3.32 -5.18
C ASP A 116 -28.79 4.74 -5.15
N THR A 117 -30.00 4.84 -4.68
CA THR A 117 -30.72 6.13 -4.57
C THR A 117 -30.11 7.09 -3.57
N GLU A 118 -29.43 6.58 -2.56
CA GLU A 118 -28.69 7.34 -1.55
C GLU A 118 -27.31 7.81 -2.05
N GLY A 119 -26.86 7.28 -3.21
CA GLY A 119 -25.57 7.62 -3.83
C GLY A 119 -24.42 6.70 -3.43
N SER A 120 -24.69 5.63 -2.69
CA SER A 120 -23.69 4.63 -2.32
C SER A 120 -23.45 3.65 -3.47
N LEU A 121 -22.23 3.12 -3.58
CA LEU A 121 -21.86 2.14 -4.60
C LEU A 121 -22.65 0.83 -4.38
N SER A 122 -23.53 0.48 -5.30
CA SER A 122 -24.36 -0.73 -5.21
C SER A 122 -23.81 -1.91 -6.00
N GLU A 123 -23.12 -1.63 -7.11
CA GLU A 123 -22.56 -2.67 -7.98
C GLU A 123 -21.26 -2.21 -8.65
N ARG A 124 -20.36 -3.15 -8.82
CA ARG A 124 -19.14 -3.03 -9.64
C ARG A 124 -19.05 -4.25 -10.52
N GLN A 125 -18.75 -4.07 -11.81
CA GLN A 125 -18.57 -5.19 -12.73
C GLN A 125 -17.32 -5.03 -13.58
N ALA A 126 -16.38 -5.96 -13.47
CA ALA A 126 -15.14 -6.00 -14.25
C ALA A 126 -15.29 -6.81 -15.54
N ALA A 127 -14.38 -6.60 -16.48
CA ALA A 127 -14.41 -7.18 -17.82
C ALA A 127 -14.42 -8.72 -17.85
N ASN A 128 -13.79 -9.38 -16.85
CA ASN A 128 -13.80 -10.85 -16.76
C ASN A 128 -15.11 -11.44 -16.18
N GLY A 129 -16.16 -10.62 -16.04
CA GLY A 129 -17.42 -11.01 -15.46
C GLY A 129 -17.45 -11.06 -13.93
N LEU A 130 -16.37 -10.61 -13.26
CA LEU A 130 -16.40 -10.42 -11.81
C LEU A 130 -17.35 -9.28 -11.46
N LYS A 131 -18.42 -9.64 -10.77
CA LYS A 131 -19.42 -8.71 -10.27
C LYS A 131 -19.35 -8.66 -8.75
N THR A 132 -19.30 -7.44 -8.21
CA THR A 132 -19.36 -7.17 -6.78
C THR A 132 -20.64 -6.39 -6.48
N THR A 133 -21.42 -6.88 -5.52
CA THR A 133 -22.62 -6.19 -5.02
C THR A 133 -22.45 -5.78 -3.57
N TYR A 134 -22.98 -4.62 -3.21
CA TYR A 134 -22.85 -4.01 -1.91
C TYR A 134 -24.23 -3.75 -1.30
N SER A 135 -24.33 -3.88 0.02
CA SER A 135 -25.55 -3.52 0.76
C SER A 135 -25.18 -2.77 2.03
N TYR A 136 -25.98 -1.77 2.35
CA TYR A 136 -25.74 -0.86 3.46
C TYR A 136 -26.92 -0.88 4.44
N ASP A 137 -26.66 -0.48 5.67
CA ASP A 137 -27.72 -0.19 6.64
C ASP A 137 -28.18 1.29 6.53
N TYR A 138 -29.17 1.63 7.36
CA TYR A 138 -29.74 3.01 7.40
C TYR A 138 -28.73 4.10 7.83
N GLN A 139 -27.58 3.72 8.38
CA GLN A 139 -26.48 4.63 8.72
C GLN A 139 -25.41 4.68 7.63
N ASN A 140 -25.68 4.11 6.46
CA ASN A 140 -24.77 3.97 5.33
C ASN A 140 -23.48 3.19 5.65
N ARG A 141 -23.56 2.20 6.58
CA ARG A 141 -22.45 1.28 6.86
C ARG A 141 -22.60 0.04 5.99
N LEU A 142 -21.51 -0.40 5.38
CA LEU A 142 -21.48 -1.59 4.52
C LEU A 142 -21.78 -2.86 5.34
N THR A 143 -22.93 -3.49 5.12
CA THR A 143 -23.34 -4.69 5.86
C THR A 143 -23.14 -5.99 5.10
N SER A 144 -23.09 -5.93 3.77
CA SER A 144 -22.84 -7.11 2.94
C SER A 144 -22.09 -6.75 1.67
N MET A 145 -21.21 -7.66 1.25
CA MET A 145 -20.47 -7.58 -0.01
C MET A 145 -20.39 -8.98 -0.60
N THR A 146 -20.77 -9.13 -1.87
CA THR A 146 -20.70 -10.40 -2.58
C THR A 146 -19.92 -10.24 -3.86
N ASN A 147 -18.88 -11.03 -4.05
CA ASN A 147 -18.09 -11.14 -5.26
C ASN A 147 -18.46 -12.43 -5.99
N GLU A 148 -18.91 -12.33 -7.22
CA GLU A 148 -19.33 -13.46 -8.03
C GLU A 148 -18.82 -13.35 -9.47
N THR A 149 -18.70 -14.48 -10.15
CA THR A 149 -18.41 -14.57 -11.57
C THR A 149 -19.49 -15.39 -12.26
N GLY A 150 -19.45 -15.57 -13.57
CA GLY A 150 -20.34 -16.49 -14.28
C GLY A 150 -20.29 -17.94 -13.78
N LYS A 151 -19.31 -18.29 -12.93
CA LYS A 151 -19.12 -19.61 -12.31
C LYS A 151 -19.70 -19.70 -10.89
N GLY A 152 -20.20 -18.59 -10.34
CA GLY A 152 -20.78 -18.51 -9.01
C GLY A 152 -20.01 -17.58 -8.07
N VAL A 153 -20.37 -17.63 -6.79
CA VAL A 153 -19.80 -16.78 -5.74
C VAL A 153 -18.37 -17.19 -5.43
N VAL A 154 -17.43 -16.26 -5.60
CA VAL A 154 -16.01 -16.46 -5.26
C VAL A 154 -15.70 -16.00 -3.82
N SER A 155 -16.38 -14.95 -3.34
CA SER A 155 -16.35 -14.59 -1.92
C SER A 155 -17.61 -13.81 -1.53
N LYS A 156 -17.97 -13.92 -0.25
CA LYS A 156 -19.08 -13.19 0.34
C LYS A 156 -18.75 -12.81 1.77
N TYR A 157 -19.13 -11.60 2.14
CA TYR A 157 -18.92 -11.02 3.47
C TYR A 157 -20.22 -10.45 4.00
N SER A 158 -20.43 -10.57 5.31
CA SER A 158 -21.49 -9.86 6.02
C SER A 158 -20.97 -9.39 7.38
N SER A 159 -21.25 -8.15 7.74
CA SER A 159 -20.79 -7.55 9.00
C SER A 159 -21.96 -7.05 9.83
N THR A 160 -21.82 -7.17 11.15
CA THR A 160 -22.66 -6.52 12.13
C THR A 160 -21.86 -5.48 12.90
N TYR A 161 -22.54 -4.49 13.43
CA TYR A 161 -21.91 -3.35 14.09
C TYR A 161 -22.49 -3.13 15.49
N LEU A 162 -21.63 -2.70 16.41
CA LEU A 162 -22.04 -2.17 17.69
C LEU A 162 -22.77 -0.82 17.52
N LYS A 163 -23.48 -0.37 18.55
CA LYS A 163 -24.19 0.91 18.52
C LYS A 163 -23.30 2.13 18.26
N ASN A 164 -22.03 2.04 18.64
CA ASN A 164 -21.03 3.08 18.40
C ASN A 164 -20.37 3.03 17.00
N GLY A 165 -20.82 2.14 16.12
CA GLY A 165 -20.32 2.00 14.75
C GLY A 165 -19.13 1.06 14.56
N GLN A 166 -18.58 0.51 15.63
CA GLN A 166 -17.50 -0.47 15.53
C GLN A 166 -18.00 -1.82 15.02
N LYS A 167 -17.19 -2.51 14.23
CA LYS A 167 -17.51 -3.85 13.72
C LYS A 167 -17.58 -4.86 14.88
N ALA A 168 -18.70 -5.51 15.07
CA ALA A 168 -18.87 -6.53 16.10
C ALA A 168 -18.47 -7.92 15.60
N GLU A 169 -18.96 -8.27 14.42
CA GLU A 169 -18.73 -9.58 13.81
C GLU A 169 -18.66 -9.44 12.28
N GLU A 170 -17.87 -10.30 11.67
CA GLU A 170 -17.84 -10.50 10.22
C GLU A 170 -17.93 -11.99 9.92
N VAL A 171 -18.86 -12.37 9.06
CA VAL A 171 -18.93 -13.70 8.46
C VAL A 171 -18.44 -13.62 7.03
N SER A 172 -17.40 -14.36 6.71
CA SER A 172 -16.86 -14.49 5.36
C SER A 172 -17.02 -15.91 4.81
N THR A 173 -17.26 -16.00 3.50
CA THR A 173 -17.16 -17.26 2.75
C THR A 173 -16.25 -16.99 1.57
N VAL A 174 -15.11 -17.67 1.48
CA VAL A 174 -14.08 -17.44 0.47
C VAL A 174 -13.74 -18.74 -0.23
N MET A 175 -13.77 -18.73 -1.56
CA MET A 175 -13.41 -19.85 -2.42
C MET A 175 -11.90 -19.85 -2.67
N ASP A 176 -11.26 -20.99 -2.51
CA ASP A 176 -9.84 -21.17 -2.84
C ASP A 176 -9.62 -21.53 -4.32
N LYS A 177 -8.35 -21.59 -4.74
CA LYS A 177 -7.96 -21.97 -6.12
C LYS A 177 -8.36 -23.38 -6.55
N LYS A 178 -8.84 -24.21 -5.63
CA LYS A 178 -9.37 -25.57 -5.92
C LYS A 178 -10.89 -25.58 -6.00
N GLY A 179 -11.54 -24.42 -5.90
CA GLY A 179 -12.99 -24.29 -5.91
C GLY A 179 -13.67 -24.64 -4.58
N LYS A 180 -12.91 -24.85 -3.50
CA LYS A 180 -13.47 -25.13 -2.17
C LYS A 180 -13.77 -23.83 -1.45
N SER A 181 -15.04 -23.64 -1.08
CA SER A 181 -15.46 -22.51 -0.26
C SER A 181 -15.28 -22.82 1.23
N THR A 182 -14.74 -21.88 1.97
CA THR A 182 -14.56 -21.97 3.42
C THR A 182 -15.27 -20.80 4.09
N LYS A 183 -16.16 -21.11 5.03
CA LYS A 183 -16.85 -20.12 5.86
C LYS A 183 -16.06 -19.87 7.13
N LYS A 184 -15.85 -18.59 7.48
CA LYS A 184 -15.21 -18.15 8.72
C LYS A 184 -16.05 -17.07 9.38
N THR A 185 -16.01 -17.04 10.70
CA THR A 185 -16.58 -15.95 11.50
C THR A 185 -15.47 -15.31 12.29
N ALA A 186 -15.34 -13.98 12.23
CA ALA A 186 -14.47 -13.17 13.05
C ALA A 186 -15.33 -12.31 13.98
N ALA A 187 -14.96 -12.21 15.25
CA ALA A 187 -15.62 -11.34 16.21
C ALA A 187 -14.58 -10.48 16.95
N TYR A 188 -14.98 -9.26 17.28
CA TYR A 188 -14.09 -8.24 17.82
C TYR A 188 -14.65 -7.70 19.15
N THR A 189 -13.78 -7.49 20.13
CA THR A 189 -14.11 -6.76 21.35
C THR A 189 -13.22 -5.53 21.48
N TYR A 190 -13.73 -4.51 22.15
CA TYR A 190 -13.07 -3.22 22.27
C TYR A 190 -13.07 -2.75 23.71
N ASP A 191 -12.11 -1.92 24.06
CA ASP A 191 -12.13 -1.18 25.32
C ASP A 191 -12.98 0.10 25.23
N MET A 192 -13.04 0.85 26.30
CA MET A 192 -13.82 2.10 26.39
C MET A 192 -13.29 3.20 25.45
N LEU A 193 -12.03 3.13 25.02
CA LEU A 193 -11.42 4.06 24.05
C LEU A 193 -11.59 3.59 22.60
N GLY A 194 -12.25 2.46 22.38
CA GLY A 194 -12.52 1.92 21.04
C GLY A 194 -11.37 1.14 20.44
N ARG A 195 -10.36 0.75 21.23
CA ARG A 195 -9.22 -0.06 20.75
C ARG A 195 -9.60 -1.54 20.82
N ILE A 196 -9.20 -2.33 19.80
CA ILE A 196 -9.44 -3.77 19.76
C ILE A 196 -8.71 -4.45 20.94
N THR A 197 -9.45 -5.15 21.79
CA THR A 197 -8.87 -5.94 22.90
C THR A 197 -8.82 -7.43 22.60
N ARG A 198 -9.68 -7.92 21.70
CA ARG A 198 -9.66 -9.33 21.28
C ARG A 198 -10.23 -9.46 19.86
N GLU A 199 -9.59 -10.31 19.08
CA GLU A 199 -10.06 -10.82 17.80
C GLU A 199 -10.14 -12.34 17.92
N THR A 200 -11.31 -12.90 17.56
CA THR A 200 -11.50 -14.35 17.38
C THR A 200 -11.80 -14.60 15.92
N LYS A 201 -11.29 -15.68 15.34
CA LYS A 201 -11.59 -16.06 13.95
C LYS A 201 -11.59 -17.58 13.79
N THR A 202 -12.61 -18.12 13.18
CA THR A 202 -12.71 -19.56 12.90
C THR A 202 -11.44 -20.10 12.25
N GLY A 203 -10.85 -21.14 12.83
CA GLY A 203 -9.66 -21.82 12.30
C GLY A 203 -8.34 -21.10 12.59
N ARG A 204 -8.34 -20.09 13.46
CA ARG A 204 -7.15 -19.42 14.01
C ARG A 204 -7.23 -19.40 15.54
N GLU A 205 -6.06 -19.22 16.15
CA GLU A 205 -5.97 -18.87 17.56
C GLU A 205 -6.51 -17.46 17.77
N ASP A 206 -7.11 -17.24 18.92
CA ASP A 206 -7.57 -15.92 19.34
C ASP A 206 -6.38 -14.99 19.56
N ILE A 207 -6.56 -13.73 19.22
CA ILE A 207 -5.56 -12.70 19.46
C ILE A 207 -6.12 -11.74 20.51
N SER A 208 -5.35 -11.47 21.56
CA SER A 208 -5.72 -10.47 22.56
C SER A 208 -4.67 -9.39 22.67
N TYR A 209 -5.13 -8.16 22.98
CA TYR A 209 -4.29 -6.97 23.07
C TYR A 209 -4.54 -6.21 24.38
N THR A 210 -3.49 -5.66 24.94
CA THR A 210 -3.56 -4.66 26.00
C THR A 210 -2.80 -3.42 25.59
N TYR A 211 -3.17 -2.28 26.15
CA TYR A 211 -2.59 -0.99 25.81
C TYR A 211 -2.12 -0.25 27.05
N ASP A 212 -1.15 0.62 26.87
CA ASP A 212 -0.73 1.56 27.90
C ASP A 212 -1.61 2.83 27.93
N ALA A 213 -1.28 3.76 28.80
CA ALA A 213 -2.01 5.02 28.95
C ALA A 213 -1.88 5.96 27.72
N ASN A 214 -0.81 5.78 26.94
CA ASN A 214 -0.54 6.58 25.73
C ASN A 214 -1.13 5.95 24.46
N ASN A 215 -1.93 4.88 24.58
CA ASN A 215 -2.51 4.10 23.49
C ASN A 215 -1.52 3.21 22.72
N ASN A 216 -0.31 3.01 23.23
CA ASN A 216 0.60 2.04 22.64
C ASN A 216 0.18 0.62 23.02
N ARG A 217 0.37 -0.34 22.10
CA ARG A 217 0.14 -1.75 22.37
C ARG A 217 1.16 -2.24 23.40
N LYS A 218 0.69 -2.56 24.62
CA LYS A 218 1.53 -3.03 25.72
C LYS A 218 1.83 -4.52 25.62
N GLN A 219 0.86 -5.30 25.18
CA GLN A 219 0.98 -6.74 25.02
C GLN A 219 0.06 -7.25 23.91
N MET A 220 0.51 -8.29 23.22
CA MET A 220 -0.26 -9.10 22.29
C MET A 220 -0.07 -10.57 22.64
N THR A 221 -1.16 -11.33 22.70
CA THR A 221 -1.12 -12.79 22.92
C THR A 221 -1.80 -13.51 21.77
N ILE A 222 -1.15 -14.51 21.21
CA ILE A 222 -1.66 -15.41 20.16
C ILE A 222 -1.35 -16.84 20.61
N GLY A 223 -2.37 -17.60 21.02
CA GLY A 223 -2.20 -18.95 21.52
C GLY A 223 -1.18 -19.00 22.68
N ASN A 224 -0.08 -19.72 22.46
CA ASN A 224 1.01 -19.88 23.44
C ASN A 224 2.12 -18.81 23.34
N LYS A 225 1.95 -17.78 22.50
CA LYS A 225 2.93 -16.70 22.32
C LYS A 225 2.41 -15.42 22.92
N THR A 226 3.23 -14.79 23.76
CA THR A 226 2.94 -13.49 24.35
C THR A 226 4.07 -12.53 24.04
N THR A 227 3.77 -11.46 23.29
CA THR A 227 4.70 -10.39 22.96
C THR A 227 4.44 -9.18 23.86
N ALA A 228 5.45 -8.75 24.62
CA ALA A 228 5.43 -7.50 25.37
C ALA A 228 6.17 -6.41 24.60
N TYR A 229 5.67 -5.18 24.67
CA TYR A 229 6.18 -4.01 23.95
C TYR A 229 6.69 -2.97 24.94
N GLN A 230 7.85 -2.39 24.67
CA GLN A 230 8.45 -1.35 25.49
C GLN A 230 8.70 -0.10 24.64
N TYR A 231 8.31 1.05 25.17
CA TYR A 231 8.41 2.33 24.49
C TYR A 231 9.21 3.33 25.32
N ASN A 232 9.79 4.32 24.63
CA ASN A 232 10.36 5.48 25.32
C ASN A 232 9.26 6.53 25.60
N LYS A 233 9.67 7.66 26.20
CA LYS A 233 8.75 8.76 26.54
C LYS A 233 8.16 9.50 25.33
N ASN A 234 8.65 9.26 24.13
CA ASN A 234 8.14 9.81 22.87
C ASN A 234 7.24 8.81 22.14
N ASP A 235 6.83 7.70 22.77
CA ASP A 235 6.05 6.61 22.22
C ASP A 235 6.74 5.86 21.04
N GLU A 236 8.07 5.96 20.95
CA GLU A 236 8.87 5.18 20.01
C GLU A 236 9.10 3.78 20.57
N LEU A 237 8.85 2.75 19.74
CA LEU A 237 9.10 1.36 20.09
C LEU A 237 10.60 1.12 20.26
N LEU A 238 11.01 0.57 21.40
CA LEU A 238 12.40 0.26 21.71
C LEU A 238 12.68 -1.24 21.66
N ARG A 239 11.71 -2.04 22.09
CA ARG A 239 11.91 -3.47 22.26
C ARG A 239 10.59 -4.23 22.24
N THR A 240 10.62 -5.44 21.68
CA THR A 240 9.59 -6.46 21.88
C THR A 240 10.23 -7.72 22.46
N ASP A 241 9.52 -8.37 23.38
CA ASP A 241 9.89 -9.64 23.99
C ASP A 241 8.76 -10.63 23.74
N THR A 242 9.00 -11.66 22.93
CA THR A 242 8.01 -12.71 22.61
C THR A 242 8.35 -13.98 23.37
N LEU A 243 7.60 -14.27 24.43
CA LEU A 243 7.68 -15.50 25.19
C LEU A 243 6.84 -16.60 24.55
N HIS A 244 7.45 -17.74 24.31
CA HIS A 244 6.81 -19.00 23.89
C HIS A 244 6.62 -19.88 25.12
N THR A 245 5.38 -20.00 25.62
CA THR A 245 5.11 -20.70 26.89
C THR A 245 5.28 -22.21 26.81
N ASP A 246 5.27 -22.79 25.62
CA ASP A 246 5.48 -24.23 25.38
C ASP A 246 6.95 -24.62 25.34
N THR A 247 7.84 -23.72 24.99
CA THR A 247 9.30 -23.97 24.85
C THR A 247 10.17 -23.18 25.79
N GLU A 248 9.57 -22.26 26.57
CA GLU A 248 10.26 -21.29 27.43
C GLU A 248 11.32 -20.43 26.69
N LYS A 249 11.21 -20.36 25.35
CA LYS A 249 12.06 -19.51 24.52
C LYS A 249 11.54 -18.09 24.53
N ASN A 250 12.47 -17.15 24.49
CA ASN A 250 12.18 -15.73 24.38
C ASN A 250 12.88 -15.16 23.16
N ASP A 251 12.09 -14.68 22.19
CA ASP A 251 12.60 -13.94 21.03
C ASP A 251 12.54 -12.45 21.36
N VAL A 252 13.67 -11.77 21.17
CA VAL A 252 13.77 -10.34 21.44
C VAL A 252 14.07 -9.60 20.17
N VAL A 253 13.31 -8.54 19.91
CA VAL A 253 13.58 -7.59 18.83
C VAL A 253 13.83 -6.22 19.43
N ILE A 254 14.88 -5.56 18.97
CA ILE A 254 15.28 -4.25 19.45
C ILE A 254 15.23 -3.26 18.30
N TYR A 255 14.69 -2.09 18.57
CA TYR A 255 14.46 -1.03 17.61
C TYR A 255 15.33 0.18 17.96
N LYS A 256 16.05 0.68 16.97
CA LYS A 256 16.83 1.90 17.09
C LYS A 256 16.18 2.99 16.25
N ASN A 257 15.81 4.07 16.90
CA ASN A 257 15.21 5.22 16.23
C ASN A 257 16.19 6.41 16.20
N ASP A 258 16.03 7.30 15.23
CA ASP A 258 16.72 8.58 15.23
C ASP A 258 15.95 9.62 16.08
N LYS A 259 16.43 10.87 16.09
CA LYS A 259 15.79 11.94 16.86
C LYS A 259 14.45 12.42 16.27
N ASN A 260 14.15 12.02 15.05
CA ASN A 260 12.90 12.35 14.33
C ASN A 260 11.87 11.22 14.47
N GLY A 261 12.23 10.11 15.14
CA GLY A 261 11.38 8.93 15.30
C GLY A 261 11.47 7.92 14.14
N ASN A 262 12.36 8.13 13.17
CA ASN A 262 12.55 7.16 12.08
C ASN A 262 13.30 5.92 12.60
N GLN A 263 12.81 4.74 12.26
CA GLN A 263 13.39 3.46 12.67
C GLN A 263 14.66 3.14 11.87
N LEU A 264 15.82 3.40 12.46
CA LEU A 264 17.12 3.20 11.80
C LEU A 264 17.52 1.73 11.69
N ALA A 265 17.14 0.91 12.67
CA ALA A 265 17.48 -0.50 12.66
C ALA A 265 16.52 -1.35 13.48
N THR A 266 16.37 -2.59 13.03
CA THR A 266 15.73 -3.67 13.78
C THR A 266 16.73 -4.79 14.00
N VAL A 267 16.95 -5.20 15.25
CA VAL A 267 17.91 -6.23 15.63
C VAL A 267 17.18 -7.40 16.26
N ASN A 268 17.17 -8.52 15.56
CA ASN A 268 16.60 -9.76 16.05
C ASN A 268 17.63 -10.53 16.86
N ARG A 269 17.24 -10.94 18.07
CA ARG A 269 18.05 -11.81 18.94
C ARG A 269 17.18 -12.95 19.46
N SER A 270 17.45 -14.15 18.99
CA SER A 270 17.00 -15.36 19.68
C SER A 270 17.86 -15.61 20.91
N GLU A 271 17.22 -15.96 22.03
CA GLU A 271 17.89 -16.44 23.24
C GLU A 271 18.69 -15.39 24.06
N ILE A 272 18.16 -14.18 24.28
CA ILE A 272 18.69 -13.35 25.35
C ILE A 272 18.09 -13.84 26.68
N PRO A 273 18.92 -14.07 27.75
CA PRO A 273 18.38 -14.37 29.05
C PRO A 273 17.39 -13.29 29.51
N ALA A 274 16.27 -13.69 30.12
CA ALA A 274 15.21 -12.78 30.59
C ALA A 274 15.72 -11.68 31.56
N GLU A 275 16.91 -11.83 32.09
CA GLU A 275 17.58 -10.92 33.02
C GLU A 275 18.29 -9.73 32.36
N ALA A 276 18.53 -9.77 31.06
CA ALA A 276 19.13 -8.65 30.30
C ALA A 276 18.11 -7.53 30.08
N LYS A 277 17.70 -6.85 31.12
CA LYS A 277 16.72 -5.74 31.10
C LYS A 277 17.28 -4.42 30.57
N ASP A 278 18.56 -4.35 30.25
CA ASP A 278 19.25 -3.10 29.90
C ASP A 278 19.37 -2.95 28.40
N THR A 279 18.62 -1.99 27.84
CA THR A 279 18.70 -1.57 26.43
C THR A 279 20.01 -0.85 26.09
N SER A 280 20.82 -0.47 27.09
CA SER A 280 22.10 0.22 26.90
C SER A 280 23.19 -0.64 26.24
N TYR A 281 23.00 -1.96 26.18
CA TYR A 281 23.97 -2.90 25.60
C TYR A 281 23.92 -2.98 24.06
N ILE A 282 23.06 -2.21 23.40
CA ILE A 282 22.91 -2.29 21.97
C ILE A 282 23.33 -0.98 21.32
N ASP A 283 24.62 -0.78 21.33
CA ASP A 283 25.26 0.00 20.30
C ASP A 283 25.29 -0.86 19.02
N VAL A 284 24.14 -0.97 18.35
CA VAL A 284 24.11 -1.51 17.00
C VAL A 284 24.86 -0.52 16.16
N ASP A 285 26.10 -0.86 15.84
CA ASP A 285 26.85 -0.10 14.86
C ASP A 285 26.07 -0.19 13.55
N VAL A 286 25.37 0.90 13.21
CA VAL A 286 24.57 1.05 11.97
C VAL A 286 25.47 0.99 10.73
N THR A 287 26.80 0.88 10.94
CA THR A 287 27.81 0.67 9.89
C THR A 287 28.06 -0.81 9.56
N LEU A 288 27.21 -1.76 10.06
CA LEU A 288 27.32 -3.16 9.68
C LEU A 288 27.29 -3.31 8.16
N GLY A 289 28.39 -3.75 7.58
CA GLY A 289 28.49 -4.03 6.16
C GLY A 289 27.56 -5.21 5.75
N ASP A 290 27.24 -5.27 4.48
CA ASP A 290 26.29 -6.21 3.85
C ASP A 290 26.42 -7.68 4.29
N ASN A 291 27.59 -8.09 4.79
CA ASN A 291 27.89 -9.47 5.20
C ASN A 291 27.64 -9.78 6.69
N GLN A 292 27.15 -8.82 7.49
CA GLN A 292 27.01 -8.95 8.95
C GLN A 292 25.54 -8.79 9.44
N LEU A 293 24.60 -8.63 8.52
CA LEU A 293 23.22 -8.29 8.86
C LEU A 293 22.44 -9.43 9.52
N ASN A 294 22.79 -10.70 9.28
CA ASN A 294 22.00 -11.84 9.77
C ASN A 294 20.48 -11.60 9.54
N ASP A 295 19.67 -11.69 10.58
CA ASP A 295 18.23 -11.41 10.50
C ASP A 295 17.89 -9.95 10.93
N ASN A 296 18.88 -9.05 10.88
CA ASN A 296 18.72 -7.63 11.21
C ASN A 296 18.32 -6.81 9.98
N VAL A 297 17.69 -5.66 10.21
CA VAL A 297 17.34 -4.67 9.19
C VAL A 297 18.00 -3.35 9.51
N VAL A 298 18.53 -2.66 8.51
CA VAL A 298 19.10 -1.31 8.64
C VAL A 298 18.45 -0.39 7.62
N ASN A 299 17.95 0.75 8.09
CA ASN A 299 17.28 1.76 7.28
C ASN A 299 18.07 3.06 7.24
N HIS A 300 18.06 3.72 6.08
CA HIS A 300 18.61 5.05 5.89
C HIS A 300 17.51 6.00 5.42
N TYR A 301 17.51 7.19 5.98
CA TYR A 301 16.53 8.24 5.66
C TYR A 301 17.24 9.50 5.20
N ASN A 302 16.57 10.25 4.31
CA ASN A 302 17.02 11.56 3.91
C ASN A 302 16.60 12.65 4.93
N ALA A 303 16.93 13.90 4.64
CA ALA A 303 16.61 15.03 5.53
C ALA A 303 15.10 15.32 5.64
N LEU A 304 14.28 14.76 4.75
CA LEU A 304 12.81 14.85 4.75
C LEU A 304 12.14 13.67 5.47
N ASN A 305 12.92 12.82 6.16
CA ASN A 305 12.45 11.58 6.78
C ASN A 305 11.88 10.56 5.78
N GLN A 306 12.29 10.62 4.51
CA GLN A 306 11.91 9.60 3.52
C GLN A 306 12.91 8.45 3.58
N LEU A 307 12.42 7.21 3.57
CA LEU A 307 13.24 6.00 3.54
C LEU A 307 13.98 5.90 2.19
N THR A 308 15.30 6.00 2.19
CA THR A 308 16.12 5.98 0.97
C THR A 308 16.78 4.65 0.71
N GLU A 309 17.07 3.88 1.75
CA GLU A 309 17.66 2.55 1.63
C GLU A 309 17.26 1.67 2.80
N THR A 310 16.99 0.39 2.50
CA THR A 310 16.84 -0.68 3.48
C THR A 310 17.80 -1.80 3.15
N LEU A 311 18.55 -2.24 4.14
CA LEU A 311 19.45 -3.38 4.07
C LEU A 311 18.91 -4.52 4.93
N THR A 312 18.74 -5.68 4.30
CA THR A 312 18.39 -6.94 4.97
C THR A 312 19.42 -8.00 4.59
N LYS A 313 19.36 -9.18 5.21
CA LYS A 313 20.21 -10.33 4.88
C LYS A 313 20.24 -10.66 3.38
N ASN A 314 19.10 -10.51 2.70
CA ASN A 314 18.91 -10.97 1.32
C ASN A 314 18.80 -9.83 0.31
N TYR A 315 18.52 -8.60 0.79
CA TYR A 315 18.16 -7.49 -0.07
C TYR A 315 18.87 -6.20 0.33
N LYS A 316 19.38 -5.53 -0.69
CA LYS A 316 19.68 -4.11 -0.65
C LYS A 316 18.62 -3.40 -1.49
N VAL A 317 17.77 -2.62 -0.83
CA VAL A 317 16.66 -1.91 -1.46
C VAL A 317 16.91 -0.42 -1.36
N SER A 318 16.87 0.30 -2.47
CA SER A 318 17.00 1.76 -2.49
C SER A 318 15.76 2.38 -3.11
N PHE A 319 15.37 3.54 -2.60
CA PHE A 319 14.17 4.27 -3.02
C PHE A 319 14.55 5.68 -3.51
N THR A 320 13.80 6.17 -4.50
CA THR A 320 13.90 7.53 -5.01
C THR A 320 12.53 8.18 -4.98
N TYR A 321 12.50 9.48 -4.71
CA TYR A 321 11.27 10.27 -4.57
C TYR A 321 11.32 11.49 -5.47
N ASP A 322 10.16 12.02 -5.84
CA ASP A 322 10.03 13.33 -6.42
C ASP A 322 9.98 14.42 -5.33
N ALA A 323 9.88 15.67 -5.75
CA ALA A 323 9.82 16.79 -4.84
C ALA A 323 8.53 16.88 -4.01
N GLU A 324 7.50 16.13 -4.37
CA GLU A 324 6.23 16.00 -3.63
C GLU A 324 6.24 14.82 -2.65
N GLY A 325 7.30 14.02 -2.67
CA GLY A 325 7.48 12.88 -1.78
C GLY A 325 6.87 11.58 -2.28
N LEU A 326 6.38 11.52 -3.52
CA LEU A 326 5.96 10.26 -4.12
C LEU A 326 7.16 9.44 -4.57
N ARG A 327 7.15 8.16 -4.29
CA ARG A 327 8.21 7.23 -4.65
C ARG A 327 8.28 7.02 -6.16
N THR A 328 9.31 7.56 -6.80
CA THR A 328 9.51 7.45 -8.25
C THR A 328 10.24 6.18 -8.67
N GLY A 329 10.93 5.52 -7.76
CA GLY A 329 11.64 4.29 -8.07
C GLY A 329 12.03 3.45 -6.87
N LYS A 330 12.17 2.15 -7.11
CA LYS A 330 12.71 1.14 -6.19
C LYS A 330 13.81 0.36 -6.91
N THR A 331 14.94 0.17 -6.25
CA THR A 331 16.04 -0.67 -6.77
C THR A 331 16.30 -1.80 -5.79
N VAL A 332 16.16 -3.04 -6.22
CA VAL A 332 16.39 -4.24 -5.42
C VAL A 332 17.61 -4.95 -5.98
N ASN A 333 18.68 -5.07 -5.19
CA ASN A 333 19.93 -5.72 -5.58
C ASN A 333 20.45 -5.27 -6.97
N GLY A 334 20.26 -3.97 -7.31
CA GLY A 334 20.70 -3.37 -8.57
C GLY A 334 19.62 -3.30 -9.67
N GLU A 335 18.53 -4.07 -9.56
CA GLU A 335 17.42 -4.04 -10.52
C GLU A 335 16.44 -2.91 -10.18
N LYS A 336 16.33 -1.93 -11.09
CA LYS A 336 15.51 -0.74 -10.89
C LYS A 336 14.12 -0.88 -11.51
N THR A 337 13.09 -0.65 -10.70
CA THR A 337 11.71 -0.39 -11.11
C THR A 337 11.40 1.10 -11.00
N ILE A 338 10.74 1.67 -12.00
CA ILE A 338 10.31 3.07 -12.03
C ILE A 338 8.79 3.08 -11.99
N TYR A 339 8.24 3.89 -11.09
CA TYR A 339 6.80 4.03 -10.91
C TYR A 339 6.25 5.21 -11.69
N VAL A 340 5.17 4.99 -12.43
CA VAL A 340 4.37 6.02 -13.07
C VAL A 340 3.09 6.19 -12.28
N TRP A 341 2.84 7.42 -11.85
CA TRP A 341 1.72 7.79 -11.00
C TRP A 341 0.62 8.52 -11.77
N ASP A 342 -0.63 8.30 -11.38
CA ASP A 342 -1.79 9.14 -11.70
C ASP A 342 -2.38 9.58 -10.35
N GLY A 343 -2.14 10.84 -9.98
CA GLY A 343 -2.37 11.31 -8.63
C GLY A 343 -1.55 10.51 -7.60
N ASP A 344 -2.22 9.88 -6.65
CA ASP A 344 -1.62 9.07 -5.57
C ASP A 344 -1.60 7.55 -5.87
N GLN A 345 -1.94 7.15 -7.11
CA GLN A 345 -2.04 5.77 -7.54
C GLN A 345 -0.95 5.39 -8.55
N VAL A 346 -0.23 4.31 -8.29
CA VAL A 346 0.67 3.73 -9.30
C VAL A 346 -0.18 3.10 -10.41
N VAL A 347 0.06 3.53 -11.65
CA VAL A 347 -0.63 3.00 -12.84
C VAL A 347 0.27 2.16 -13.73
N MET A 348 1.59 2.28 -13.56
CA MET A 348 2.54 1.51 -14.35
C MET A 348 3.88 1.35 -13.62
N GLU A 349 4.50 0.20 -13.81
CA GLU A 349 5.88 -0.08 -13.46
C GLU A 349 6.70 -0.25 -14.73
N LEU A 350 7.83 0.46 -14.78
CA LEU A 350 8.78 0.39 -15.90
C LEU A 350 10.12 -0.11 -15.40
N SER A 351 10.83 -0.87 -16.25
CA SER A 351 12.24 -1.14 -16.04
C SER A 351 13.09 0.12 -16.19
N LYS A 352 14.36 0.07 -15.79
CA LYS A 352 15.34 1.16 -16.00
C LYS A 352 15.41 1.62 -17.47
N GLY A 353 15.20 0.73 -18.43
CA GLY A 353 15.18 1.02 -19.87
C GLY A 353 13.82 1.53 -20.40
N GLY A 354 12.80 1.63 -19.55
CA GLY A 354 11.46 2.09 -19.90
C GLY A 354 10.60 1.01 -20.57
N ALA A 355 10.93 -0.27 -20.42
CA ALA A 355 10.02 -1.36 -20.80
C ALA A 355 8.94 -1.53 -19.71
N VAL A 356 7.71 -1.77 -20.14
CA VAL A 356 6.59 -2.03 -19.21
C VAL A 356 6.83 -3.35 -18.49
N GLN A 357 6.82 -3.31 -17.17
CA GLN A 357 6.86 -4.50 -16.30
C GLN A 357 5.47 -4.88 -15.82
N LYS A 358 4.67 -3.86 -15.44
CA LYS A 358 3.26 -4.01 -15.04
C LYS A 358 2.47 -2.76 -15.36
N ARG A 359 1.17 -2.93 -15.67
CA ARG A 359 0.17 -1.85 -15.72
C ARG A 359 -0.93 -2.19 -14.72
N TYR A 360 -1.51 -1.17 -14.14
CA TYR A 360 -2.58 -1.27 -13.16
C TYR A 360 -3.77 -0.46 -13.65
N ILE A 361 -4.82 -1.16 -14.04
CA ILE A 361 -6.06 -0.54 -14.49
C ILE A 361 -6.94 -0.29 -13.28
N ARG A 362 -7.30 0.98 -13.12
CA ARG A 362 -8.05 1.47 -11.97
C ARG A 362 -9.32 2.21 -12.39
N GLY A 363 -10.32 2.07 -11.55
CA GLY A 363 -11.49 2.93 -11.50
C GLY A 363 -11.56 3.57 -10.13
N ASN A 364 -12.63 3.33 -9.37
CA ASN A 364 -12.69 3.70 -7.96
C ASN A 364 -11.71 2.86 -7.10
N ASP A 365 -11.32 1.70 -7.61
CA ASP A 365 -10.40 0.75 -6.99
C ASP A 365 -9.47 0.12 -8.04
N LEU A 366 -8.57 -0.77 -7.61
CA LEU A 366 -7.74 -1.57 -8.50
C LEU A 366 -8.58 -2.68 -9.12
N VAL A 367 -8.67 -2.68 -10.46
CA VAL A 367 -9.48 -3.62 -11.22
C VAL A 367 -8.68 -4.84 -11.65
N TYR A 368 -7.62 -4.61 -12.43
CA TYR A 368 -6.71 -5.66 -12.86
C TYR A 368 -5.30 -5.11 -13.11
N ALA A 369 -4.34 -6.02 -13.15
CA ALA A 369 -2.99 -5.76 -13.62
C ALA A 369 -2.67 -6.66 -14.82
N ASP A 370 -1.81 -6.14 -15.72
CA ASP A 370 -1.23 -6.87 -16.85
C ASP A 370 0.23 -6.43 -17.13
N LYS A 371 0.86 -6.98 -18.15
CA LYS A 371 2.22 -6.60 -18.59
C LYS A 371 2.24 -5.84 -19.91
N GLY A 372 1.09 -5.44 -20.43
CA GLY A 372 0.92 -4.78 -21.70
C GLY A 372 -0.27 -5.34 -22.49
N GLU A 373 -0.49 -4.85 -23.71
CA GLU A 373 -1.55 -5.34 -24.58
C GLU A 373 -1.33 -6.82 -24.90
N ASN A 374 -2.43 -7.57 -24.99
CA ASN A 374 -2.44 -9.01 -25.28
C ASN A 374 -1.67 -9.89 -24.28
N THR A 375 -1.47 -9.42 -23.05
CA THR A 375 -0.93 -10.24 -21.96
C THR A 375 -2.03 -10.64 -20.97
N GLU A 376 -1.80 -11.72 -20.25
CA GLU A 376 -2.73 -12.21 -19.24
C GLU A 376 -3.05 -11.14 -18.19
N LYS A 377 -4.33 -10.96 -17.89
CA LYS A 377 -4.83 -10.04 -16.87
C LYS A 377 -5.06 -10.77 -15.56
N THR A 378 -4.61 -10.15 -14.49
CA THR A 378 -4.89 -10.59 -13.12
C THR A 378 -5.88 -9.64 -12.48
N TYR A 379 -7.08 -10.12 -12.15
CA TYR A 379 -8.16 -9.33 -11.55
C TYR A 379 -8.12 -9.42 -10.03
N TYR A 380 -8.40 -8.30 -9.38
CA TYR A 380 -8.34 -8.13 -7.94
C TYR A 380 -9.73 -8.22 -7.31
N VAL A 381 -9.84 -9.03 -6.28
CA VAL A 381 -11.03 -9.15 -5.43
C VAL A 381 -10.69 -8.69 -4.03
N THR A 382 -11.50 -7.78 -3.51
CA THR A 382 -11.31 -7.23 -2.18
C THR A 382 -12.37 -7.72 -1.20
N ASP A 383 -12.08 -7.60 0.10
CA ASP A 383 -13.07 -7.70 1.17
C ASP A 383 -13.68 -6.33 1.51
N MET A 384 -14.52 -6.29 2.55
CA MET A 384 -15.19 -5.06 3.01
C MET A 384 -14.25 -4.01 3.60
N HIS A 385 -13.00 -4.35 3.88
CA HIS A 385 -11.96 -3.44 4.36
C HIS A 385 -11.06 -2.93 3.23
N GLY A 386 -11.25 -3.43 1.99
CA GLY A 386 -10.40 -3.10 0.86
C GLY A 386 -9.15 -3.97 0.75
N ASN A 387 -8.98 -4.98 1.60
CA ASN A 387 -7.87 -5.92 1.48
C ASN A 387 -8.02 -6.75 0.21
N VAL A 388 -6.94 -6.93 -0.55
CA VAL A 388 -6.92 -7.90 -1.64
C VAL A 388 -6.96 -9.31 -1.03
N VAL A 389 -8.04 -10.05 -1.29
CA VAL A 389 -8.26 -11.38 -0.71
C VAL A 389 -8.19 -12.50 -1.74
N GLN A 390 -8.41 -12.18 -3.01
CA GLN A 390 -8.25 -13.15 -4.10
C GLN A 390 -7.71 -12.48 -5.35
N LEU A 391 -7.00 -13.26 -6.17
CA LEU A 391 -6.68 -12.93 -7.55
C LEU A 391 -7.41 -13.90 -8.47
N LEU A 392 -7.96 -13.38 -9.57
CA LEU A 392 -8.65 -14.15 -10.59
C LEU A 392 -7.95 -13.99 -11.95
N ASP A 393 -8.04 -15.04 -12.77
CA ASP A 393 -7.69 -14.97 -14.18
C ASP A 393 -8.80 -14.32 -15.03
N GLU A 394 -8.58 -14.21 -16.34
CA GLU A 394 -9.54 -13.65 -17.31
C GLU A 394 -10.81 -14.50 -17.43
N SER A 395 -10.76 -15.76 -17.10
CA SER A 395 -11.90 -16.68 -17.09
C SER A 395 -12.68 -16.69 -15.76
N GLY A 396 -12.28 -15.83 -14.80
CA GLY A 396 -12.92 -15.74 -13.49
C GLY A 396 -12.57 -16.88 -12.52
N ASN A 397 -11.49 -17.63 -12.79
CA ASN A 397 -11.03 -18.64 -11.82
C ASN A 397 -10.15 -17.99 -10.75
N VAL A 398 -10.29 -18.45 -9.51
CA VAL A 398 -9.41 -18.04 -8.42
C VAL A 398 -8.03 -18.66 -8.61
N THR A 399 -7.00 -17.81 -8.76
CA THR A 399 -5.61 -18.23 -8.91
C THR A 399 -4.84 -18.16 -7.60
N LYS A 400 -5.23 -17.23 -6.72
CA LYS A 400 -4.61 -17.01 -5.41
C LYS A 400 -5.60 -16.50 -4.38
N THR A 401 -5.32 -16.79 -3.11
CA THR A 401 -6.09 -16.28 -1.96
C THR A 401 -5.15 -15.71 -0.91
N TYR A 402 -5.60 -14.66 -0.23
CA TYR A 402 -4.91 -14.01 0.90
C TYR A 402 -5.82 -13.97 2.12
N GLU A 403 -5.23 -13.97 3.28
CA GLU A 403 -5.90 -13.77 4.56
C GLU A 403 -5.01 -12.93 5.47
N TYR A 404 -5.61 -12.01 6.22
CA TYR A 404 -4.89 -11.11 7.12
C TYR A 404 -5.46 -11.17 8.54
N ASP A 405 -4.63 -10.78 9.52
CA ASP A 405 -5.11 -10.40 10.85
C ASP A 405 -5.59 -8.93 10.85
N SER A 406 -6.00 -8.44 12.02
CA SER A 406 -6.52 -7.06 12.16
C SER A 406 -5.48 -5.96 11.89
N PHE A 407 -4.20 -6.29 11.85
CA PHE A 407 -3.10 -5.35 11.59
C PHE A 407 -2.43 -5.55 10.23
N GLY A 408 -2.95 -6.47 9.40
CA GLY A 408 -2.49 -6.66 8.03
C GLY A 408 -1.39 -7.70 7.86
N ASN A 409 -1.06 -8.45 8.92
CA ASN A 409 -0.16 -9.59 8.76
C ASN A 409 -0.82 -10.66 7.91
N GLU A 410 -0.16 -11.04 6.82
CA GLU A 410 -0.64 -12.12 5.95
C GLU A 410 -0.50 -13.48 6.66
N VAL A 411 -1.59 -14.22 6.70
CA VAL A 411 -1.60 -15.59 7.24
C VAL A 411 -1.02 -16.53 6.20
N LYS A 412 0.09 -17.18 6.49
CA LYS A 412 0.82 -18.10 5.59
C LYS A 412 1.28 -17.44 4.30
N PRO A 413 2.13 -16.40 4.37
CA PRO A 413 2.63 -15.72 3.19
C PRO A 413 3.45 -16.65 2.29
N GLU A 414 3.27 -16.52 0.98
CA GLU A 414 4.06 -17.25 -0.01
C GLU A 414 5.28 -16.40 -0.44
N LYS A 415 6.51 -16.85 -0.17
CA LYS A 415 7.76 -16.12 -0.47
C LYS A 415 7.95 -15.75 -1.95
N LYS A 416 7.34 -16.50 -2.88
CA LYS A 416 7.45 -16.26 -4.33
C LYS A 416 6.32 -15.42 -4.90
N ASP A 417 5.49 -14.83 -4.04
CA ASP A 417 4.40 -14.00 -4.50
C ASP A 417 4.89 -12.67 -5.07
N GLU A 418 4.54 -12.42 -6.33
CA GLU A 418 4.91 -11.22 -7.08
C GLU A 418 3.81 -10.13 -7.08
N ASN A 419 2.66 -10.40 -6.42
CA ASN A 419 1.62 -9.40 -6.31
C ASN A 419 1.96 -8.37 -5.21
N PRO A 420 2.10 -7.08 -5.56
CA PRO A 420 2.41 -6.08 -4.56
C PRO A 420 1.17 -5.55 -3.81
N TYR A 421 -0.03 -5.63 -4.41
CA TYR A 421 -1.23 -5.07 -3.78
C TYR A 421 -1.89 -6.08 -2.85
N ARG A 422 -1.94 -5.76 -1.55
CA ARG A 422 -2.37 -6.70 -0.51
C ARG A 422 -3.29 -6.05 0.53
N TYR A 423 -2.81 -5.82 1.73
CA TYR A 423 -3.58 -5.24 2.83
C TYR A 423 -4.04 -3.82 2.49
N CYS A 424 -5.32 -3.52 2.76
CA CYS A 424 -5.98 -2.25 2.40
C CYS A 424 -5.89 -1.91 0.89
N GLY A 425 -5.56 -2.88 0.01
CA GLY A 425 -5.32 -2.60 -1.40
C GLY A 425 -4.06 -1.77 -1.67
N GLU A 426 -3.15 -1.71 -0.72
CA GLU A 426 -1.93 -0.90 -0.78
C GLU A 426 -0.71 -1.70 -1.23
N TYR A 427 0.35 -0.96 -1.63
CA TYR A 427 1.57 -1.53 -2.19
C TYR A 427 2.46 -2.10 -1.09
N TYR A 428 2.62 -3.42 -1.08
CA TYR A 428 3.49 -4.16 -0.16
C TYR A 428 4.85 -4.41 -0.80
N ASP A 429 5.90 -3.98 -0.14
CA ASP A 429 7.29 -4.24 -0.52
C ASP A 429 7.75 -5.55 0.15
N LYS A 430 7.74 -6.64 -0.61
CA LYS A 430 8.08 -7.99 -0.10
C LYS A 430 9.53 -8.13 0.40
N GLU A 431 10.41 -7.25 -0.04
CA GLU A 431 11.82 -7.23 0.33
C GLU A 431 12.07 -6.63 1.71
N THR A 432 11.19 -5.71 2.12
CA THR A 432 11.25 -5.03 3.43
C THR A 432 10.12 -5.45 4.37
N GLU A 433 9.12 -6.18 3.83
CA GLU A 433 7.90 -6.62 4.54
C GLU A 433 7.03 -5.46 5.04
N GLU A 434 7.13 -4.29 4.40
CA GLU A 434 6.38 -3.08 4.73
C GLU A 434 5.35 -2.72 3.66
N VAL A 435 4.30 -2.02 4.07
CA VAL A 435 3.30 -1.42 3.19
C VAL A 435 3.65 0.04 2.93
N TYR A 436 3.82 0.41 1.66
CA TYR A 436 4.10 1.78 1.26
C TYR A 436 2.80 2.60 1.18
N LEU A 437 2.70 3.63 2.01
CA LEU A 437 1.55 4.53 2.12
C LEU A 437 1.90 5.98 1.72
N ARG A 438 2.64 6.15 0.64
CA ARG A 438 3.16 7.43 0.06
C ARG A 438 4.10 8.16 1.03
N ALA A 439 3.56 8.85 2.03
CA ALA A 439 4.37 9.61 3.00
C ALA A 439 5.06 8.74 4.05
N ARG A 440 4.58 7.50 4.26
CA ARG A 440 5.05 6.63 5.35
C ARG A 440 5.10 5.17 4.91
N TYR A 441 5.85 4.39 5.67
CA TYR A 441 5.84 2.92 5.58
C TYR A 441 5.16 2.35 6.83
N TYR A 442 4.30 1.35 6.62
CA TYR A 442 3.59 0.67 7.69
C TYR A 442 4.12 -0.75 7.81
N GLU A 443 4.50 -1.15 9.01
CA GLU A 443 4.99 -2.47 9.36
C GLU A 443 3.87 -3.29 9.99
N PRO A 444 3.26 -4.25 9.28
CA PRO A 444 2.12 -5.04 9.79
C PRO A 444 2.48 -5.84 11.04
N SER A 445 3.70 -6.38 11.11
CA SER A 445 4.18 -7.18 12.26
C SER A 445 4.11 -6.40 13.56
N GLU A 446 4.43 -5.12 13.51
CA GLU A 446 4.39 -4.22 14.65
C GLU A 446 3.06 -3.46 14.77
N GLY A 447 2.27 -3.41 13.69
CA GLY A 447 1.04 -2.63 13.60
C GLY A 447 1.29 -1.13 13.74
N ARG A 448 2.42 -0.65 13.21
CA ARG A 448 2.90 0.73 13.35
C ARG A 448 3.52 1.24 12.05
N PHE A 449 3.70 2.55 12.00
CA PHE A 449 4.52 3.17 10.97
C PHE A 449 6.00 3.15 11.41
N SER A 450 6.90 2.85 10.47
CA SER A 450 8.35 2.88 10.67
C SER A 450 8.95 4.29 10.45
N THR A 451 8.14 5.22 9.93
CA THR A 451 8.50 6.62 9.66
C THR A 451 7.41 7.57 10.14
#